data_079df75d60dc951adff1a842de9cbc4e
#
_entry.id   079df75d60dc951adff1a842de9cbc4e
#
_cell.length_a   1.000
_cell.length_b   1.000
_cell.length_c   1.000
_cell.angle_alpha   90.00
_cell.angle_beta   90.00
_cell.angle_gamma   90.00
#
_symmetry.space_group_name_H-M   'P 1'
#
loop_
_entity.id
_entity.type
_entity.pdbx_description
1 polymer ?
#
loop_
_entity_poly.entity_id
_entity_poly.type
_entity_poly.pdbx_seq_one_letter_code
_entity_poly.pdbx_strand_id
1 'polypeptide(L)'
;MDTEDVRLAVYRSFVTTGEAPTVEALADELGATPAAVREALAALHRARHLVLDGGGTGDRIVMAHPFTSVPLGFSVMGADTLWWGGCAWDAFATPHVLPDEDEVLVATTCPACGAAHAWVVGTTGPPAGEQRAHFLVPTAHMWDDVVHTCAHQRLFCDDACIDAWLDRTGNERGYVMDLATLWRFAAHWYDGRLRRGYVRREPTEARAYFAEVGLTGPFWGLPDPPT
;
A
#
# COMPACT_ATOMS: atom_id res chain seq x y z
N MET A 1 10.93 8.65 24.68
CA MET A 1 10.24 8.32 23.42
C MET A 1 11.20 7.51 22.57
N ASP A 2 10.81 6.35 22.13
CA ASP A 2 11.57 5.58 21.13
C ASP A 2 10.94 5.73 19.72
N THR A 3 11.64 5.28 18.70
CA THR A 3 11.18 5.36 17.30
C THR A 3 9.90 4.53 17.09
N GLU A 4 9.72 3.47 17.86
CA GLU A 4 8.56 2.60 17.79
C GLU A 4 7.30 3.28 18.36
N ASP A 5 7.43 4.15 19.38
CA ASP A 5 6.31 4.95 19.88
C ASP A 5 5.78 5.89 18.79
N VAL A 6 6.70 6.53 18.05
CA VAL A 6 6.34 7.40 16.91
C VAL A 6 5.67 6.60 15.80
N ARG A 7 6.21 5.43 15.45
CA ARG A 7 5.61 4.55 14.44
C ARG A 7 4.17 4.19 14.80
N LEU A 8 3.92 3.74 16.03
CA LEU A 8 2.59 3.35 16.50
C LEU A 8 1.63 4.54 16.55
N ALA A 9 2.09 5.74 16.95
CA ALA A 9 1.27 6.95 16.93
C ALA A 9 0.85 7.34 15.51
N VAL A 10 1.76 7.26 14.53
CA VAL A 10 1.46 7.48 13.10
C VAL A 10 0.38 6.53 12.61
N TYR A 11 0.54 5.21 12.87
CA TYR A 11 -0.46 4.23 12.43
C TYR A 11 -1.80 4.39 13.15
N ARG A 12 -1.80 4.72 14.43
CA ARG A 12 -3.02 5.00 15.19
C ARG A 12 -3.79 6.17 14.57
N SER A 13 -3.11 7.27 14.23
CA SER A 13 -3.73 8.41 13.56
C SER A 13 -4.39 7.99 12.25
N PHE A 14 -3.67 7.30 11.36
CA PHE A 14 -4.27 6.81 10.11
C PHE A 14 -5.48 5.92 10.36
N VAL A 15 -5.38 4.94 11.25
CA VAL A 15 -6.49 4.01 11.55
C VAL A 15 -7.73 4.76 12.03
N THR A 16 -7.57 5.76 12.91
CA THR A 16 -8.71 6.44 13.55
C THR A 16 -9.26 7.61 12.75
N THR A 17 -8.44 8.29 11.96
CA THR A 17 -8.83 9.54 11.28
C THR A 17 -8.73 9.49 9.75
N GLY A 18 -8.05 8.48 9.19
CA GLY A 18 -7.69 8.44 7.78
C GLY A 18 -6.52 9.35 7.40
N GLU A 19 -5.94 10.10 8.33
CA GLU A 19 -4.97 11.14 8.07
C GLU A 19 -3.63 10.93 8.77
N ALA A 20 -2.56 11.44 8.14
CA ALA A 20 -1.24 11.48 8.77
C ALA A 20 -1.21 12.54 9.86
N PRO A 21 -0.62 12.26 11.04
CA PRO A 21 -0.41 13.27 12.08
C PRO A 21 0.71 14.24 11.67
N THR A 22 0.64 15.47 12.18
CA THR A 22 1.75 16.44 12.05
C THR A 22 2.85 16.15 13.07
N VAL A 23 4.03 16.72 12.86
CA VAL A 23 5.15 16.63 13.82
C VAL A 23 4.74 17.20 15.17
N GLU A 24 4.01 18.31 15.17
CA GLU A 24 3.53 18.97 16.38
C GLU A 24 2.54 18.10 17.15
N ALA A 25 1.57 17.49 16.45
CA ALA A 25 0.60 16.57 17.07
C ALA A 25 1.29 15.35 17.69
N LEU A 26 2.28 14.77 17.00
CA LEU A 26 3.07 13.66 17.53
C LEU A 26 3.92 14.09 18.75
N ALA A 27 4.48 15.29 18.72
CA ALA A 27 5.27 15.81 19.83
C ALA A 27 4.41 16.00 21.09
N ASP A 28 3.22 16.58 20.92
CA ASP A 28 2.25 16.78 22.01
C ASP A 28 1.74 15.44 22.57
N GLU A 29 1.34 14.50 21.69
CA GLU A 29 0.85 13.17 22.11
C GLU A 29 1.89 12.38 22.89
N LEU A 30 3.15 12.43 22.44
CA LEU A 30 4.24 11.62 23.00
C LEU A 30 5.04 12.34 24.10
N GLY A 31 4.72 13.59 24.44
CA GLY A 31 5.46 14.38 25.40
C GLY A 31 6.93 14.60 24.99
N ALA A 32 7.17 14.79 23.69
CA ALA A 32 8.49 14.88 23.09
C ALA A 32 8.73 16.27 22.45
N THR A 33 9.96 16.56 22.06
CA THR A 33 10.23 17.76 21.26
C THR A 33 9.97 17.51 19.77
N PRO A 34 9.52 18.51 18.99
CA PRO A 34 9.40 18.38 17.54
C PRO A 34 10.69 17.92 16.85
N ALA A 35 11.84 18.30 17.35
CA ALA A 35 13.14 17.86 16.83
C ALA A 35 13.35 16.35 17.01
N ALA A 36 13.02 15.80 18.19
CA ALA A 36 13.12 14.37 18.44
C ALA A 36 12.13 13.56 17.59
N VAL A 37 10.92 14.09 17.35
CA VAL A 37 9.93 13.47 16.44
C VAL A 37 10.45 13.44 15.01
N ARG A 38 11.02 14.54 14.50
CA ARG A 38 11.62 14.58 13.13
C ARG A 38 12.75 13.57 12.98
N GLU A 39 13.60 13.43 13.98
CA GLU A 39 14.68 12.43 13.97
C GLU A 39 14.11 10.99 13.89
N ALA A 40 13.09 10.68 14.69
CA ALA A 40 12.42 9.40 14.68
C ALA A 40 11.71 9.13 13.35
N LEU A 41 11.00 10.10 12.77
CA LEU A 41 10.37 9.98 11.45
C LEU A 41 11.39 9.73 10.34
N ALA A 42 12.53 10.45 10.36
CA ALA A 42 13.64 10.23 9.42
C ALA A 42 14.24 8.82 9.56
N ALA A 43 14.35 8.29 10.79
CA ALA A 43 14.79 6.92 11.03
C ALA A 43 13.79 5.90 10.50
N LEU A 44 12.47 6.10 10.71
CA LEU A 44 11.40 5.27 10.18
C LEU A 44 11.35 5.27 8.65
N HIS A 45 11.59 6.43 8.02
CA HIS A 45 11.70 6.54 6.57
C HIS A 45 12.88 5.70 6.04
N ARG A 46 14.08 5.86 6.61
CA ARG A 46 15.27 5.06 6.24
C ARG A 46 15.03 3.55 6.43
N ALA A 47 14.30 3.18 7.46
CA ALA A 47 13.90 1.79 7.72
C ALA A 47 12.70 1.32 6.88
N ARG A 48 12.19 2.17 5.97
CA ARG A 48 11.06 1.88 5.07
C ARG A 48 9.76 1.53 5.79
N HIS A 49 9.53 2.06 7.00
CA HIS A 49 8.27 1.93 7.72
C HIS A 49 7.23 2.94 7.26
N LEU A 50 7.67 4.09 6.80
CA LEU A 50 6.84 5.17 6.24
C LEU A 50 7.62 5.92 5.15
N VAL A 51 6.95 6.83 4.46
CA VAL A 51 7.53 7.70 3.42
C VAL A 51 7.31 9.15 3.82
N LEU A 52 8.39 9.91 3.85
CA LEU A 52 8.34 11.36 4.02
C LEU A 52 8.44 12.06 2.66
N ASP A 53 7.91 13.27 2.56
CA ASP A 53 8.08 14.12 1.39
C ASP A 53 9.55 14.54 1.18
N GLY A 54 9.83 15.19 0.03
CA GLY A 54 11.18 15.65 -0.30
C GLY A 54 12.23 14.53 -0.35
N GLY A 55 11.86 13.28 -0.66
CA GLY A 55 12.77 12.14 -0.66
C GLY A 55 13.29 11.78 0.73
N GLY A 56 12.51 12.06 1.78
CA GLY A 56 12.87 11.77 3.18
C GLY A 56 13.56 12.92 3.90
N THR A 57 13.69 14.07 3.27
CA THR A 57 14.25 15.29 3.89
C THR A 57 13.19 16.21 4.48
N GLY A 58 11.91 16.02 4.12
CA GLY A 58 10.78 16.72 4.71
C GLY A 58 10.31 16.09 6.02
N ASP A 59 9.27 16.66 6.59
CA ASP A 59 8.65 16.19 7.83
C ASP A 59 7.17 15.78 7.66
N ARG A 60 6.61 15.95 6.46
CA ARG A 60 5.28 15.49 6.14
C ARG A 60 5.27 14.01 5.76
N ILE A 61 4.46 13.22 6.45
CA ILE A 61 4.26 11.81 6.16
C ILE A 61 3.39 11.70 4.89
N VAL A 62 3.95 11.17 3.82
CA VAL A 62 3.25 10.93 2.55
C VAL A 62 2.54 9.58 2.58
N MET A 63 3.20 8.54 3.11
CA MET A 63 2.64 7.19 3.19
C MET A 63 3.07 6.49 4.47
N ALA A 64 2.16 5.69 5.03
CA ALA A 64 2.44 4.65 6.01
C ALA A 64 1.60 3.42 5.62
N HIS A 65 2.13 2.62 4.70
CA HIS A 65 1.38 1.54 4.04
C HIS A 65 0.59 0.66 5.01
N PRO A 66 -0.69 0.37 4.71
CA PRO A 66 -1.38 0.57 3.43
C PRO A 66 -1.96 1.98 3.21
N PHE A 67 -1.77 2.92 4.14
CA PHE A 67 -2.37 4.25 4.07
C PHE A 67 -1.46 5.25 3.36
N THR A 68 -2.07 6.25 2.72
CA THR A 68 -1.38 7.41 2.17
C THR A 68 -2.11 8.70 2.52
N SER A 69 -1.36 9.80 2.69
CA SER A 69 -1.92 11.14 2.89
C SER A 69 -2.13 11.90 1.56
N VAL A 70 -1.81 11.26 0.43
CA VAL A 70 -2.02 11.80 -0.90
C VAL A 70 -2.92 10.87 -1.72
N PRO A 71 -3.91 11.39 -2.48
CA PRO A 71 -4.82 10.55 -3.26
C PRO A 71 -4.08 9.98 -4.49
N LEU A 72 -3.71 8.70 -4.45
CA LEU A 72 -3.07 7.99 -5.57
C LEU A 72 -4.07 7.17 -6.41
N GLY A 73 -5.37 7.44 -6.25
CA GLY A 73 -6.42 6.91 -7.10
C GLY A 73 -7.23 5.77 -6.48
N PHE A 74 -7.05 5.48 -5.19
CA PHE A 74 -7.89 4.56 -4.44
C PHE A 74 -8.46 5.24 -3.19
N SER A 75 -9.79 5.21 -3.05
CA SER A 75 -10.45 5.50 -1.80
C SER A 75 -10.93 4.21 -1.14
N VAL A 76 -10.82 4.15 0.16
CA VAL A 76 -11.23 3.02 0.99
C VAL A 76 -12.14 3.55 2.09
N MET A 77 -13.40 3.13 2.09
CA MET A 77 -14.42 3.60 3.04
C MET A 77 -14.85 2.47 3.96
N GLY A 78 -14.62 2.64 5.25
CA GLY A 78 -15.17 1.80 6.31
C GLY A 78 -16.53 2.31 6.79
N ALA A 79 -16.92 1.95 8.00
CA ALA A 79 -18.20 2.38 8.56
C ALA A 79 -18.28 3.92 8.71
N ASP A 80 -17.23 4.54 9.27
CA ASP A 80 -17.24 5.97 9.59
C ASP A 80 -15.98 6.72 9.09
N THR A 81 -14.98 6.02 8.58
CA THR A 81 -13.69 6.61 8.20
C THR A 81 -13.36 6.36 6.72
N LEU A 82 -12.87 7.39 6.06
CA LEU A 82 -12.34 7.33 4.70
C LEU A 82 -10.81 7.34 4.75
N TRP A 83 -10.20 6.36 4.12
CA TRP A 83 -8.76 6.29 3.90
C TRP A 83 -8.42 6.44 2.42
N TRP A 84 -7.21 6.93 2.15
CA TRP A 84 -6.60 6.78 0.83
C TRP A 84 -5.69 5.55 0.84
N GLY A 85 -5.97 4.59 -0.02
CA GLY A 85 -5.07 3.48 -0.29
C GLY A 85 -3.91 3.94 -1.19
N GLY A 86 -2.69 3.53 -0.86
CA GLY A 86 -1.50 3.91 -1.65
C GLY A 86 -1.54 3.37 -3.08
N CYS A 87 -2.09 2.17 -3.26
CA CYS A 87 -2.18 1.47 -4.55
C CYS A 87 -3.28 0.39 -4.50
N ALA A 88 -3.43 -0.39 -5.56
CA ALA A 88 -4.35 -1.53 -5.59
C ALA A 88 -4.06 -2.55 -4.47
N TRP A 89 -2.78 -2.85 -4.24
CA TRP A 89 -2.35 -3.73 -3.16
C TRP A 89 -2.74 -3.18 -1.79
N ASP A 90 -2.39 -1.93 -1.50
CA ASP A 90 -2.67 -1.26 -0.24
C ASP A 90 -4.18 -1.15 0.03
N ALA A 91 -4.95 -0.78 -1.00
CA ALA A 91 -6.41 -0.65 -0.86
C ALA A 91 -7.07 -1.99 -0.50
N PHE A 92 -6.63 -3.11 -1.12
CA PHE A 92 -7.12 -4.45 -0.81
C PHE A 92 -6.58 -4.99 0.51
N ALA A 93 -5.45 -4.49 0.98
CA ALA A 93 -4.88 -4.88 2.27
C ALA A 93 -5.52 -4.14 3.47
N THR A 94 -6.18 -3.02 3.24
CA THR A 94 -6.70 -2.17 4.31
C THR A 94 -7.62 -2.91 5.30
N PRO A 95 -8.64 -3.70 4.89
CA PRO A 95 -9.52 -4.40 5.86
C PRO A 95 -8.75 -5.42 6.71
N HIS A 96 -7.65 -5.98 6.21
CA HIS A 96 -6.81 -6.94 6.95
C HIS A 96 -5.92 -6.27 8.01
N VAL A 97 -5.78 -4.94 7.96
CA VAL A 97 -4.98 -4.16 8.92
C VAL A 97 -5.87 -3.49 9.96
N LEU A 98 -7.08 -3.09 9.58
CA LEU A 98 -8.02 -2.38 10.46
C LEU A 98 -8.58 -3.34 11.53
N PRO A 99 -8.53 -2.97 12.82
CA PRO A 99 -8.96 -3.87 13.89
C PRO A 99 -10.49 -4.06 13.99
N ASP A 100 -11.26 -3.05 13.51
CA ASP A 100 -12.71 -2.96 13.74
C ASP A 100 -13.51 -2.99 12.41
N GLU A 101 -12.86 -3.30 11.28
CA GLU A 101 -13.49 -3.35 9.96
C GLU A 101 -13.27 -4.73 9.33
N ASP A 102 -14.29 -5.55 9.28
CA ASP A 102 -14.25 -6.86 8.60
C ASP A 102 -14.32 -6.73 7.07
N GLU A 103 -14.88 -5.61 6.58
CA GLU A 103 -15.00 -5.26 5.17
C GLU A 103 -14.99 -3.75 4.96
N VAL A 104 -14.51 -3.31 3.79
CA VAL A 104 -14.46 -1.91 3.39
C VAL A 104 -14.92 -1.76 1.94
N LEU A 105 -15.41 -0.58 1.57
CA LEU A 105 -15.69 -0.24 0.17
C LEU A 105 -14.43 0.36 -0.47
N VAL A 106 -13.83 -0.36 -1.40
CA VAL A 106 -12.70 0.12 -2.21
C VAL A 106 -13.23 0.68 -3.52
N ALA A 107 -12.90 1.93 -3.84
CA ALA A 107 -13.30 2.56 -5.10
C ALA A 107 -12.09 3.16 -5.85
N THR A 108 -12.13 3.06 -7.18
CA THR A 108 -11.12 3.60 -8.09
C THR A 108 -11.69 3.84 -9.49
N THR A 109 -10.88 4.35 -10.40
CA THR A 109 -11.22 4.45 -11.83
C THR A 109 -10.18 3.74 -12.68
N CYS A 110 -10.62 3.14 -13.79
CA CYS A 110 -9.73 2.56 -14.77
C CYS A 110 -8.85 3.64 -15.40
N PRO A 111 -7.51 3.55 -15.34
CA PRO A 111 -6.63 4.58 -15.90
C PRO A 111 -6.73 4.73 -17.42
N ALA A 112 -7.23 3.71 -18.12
CA ALA A 112 -7.36 3.72 -19.57
C ALA A 112 -8.62 4.46 -20.03
N CYS A 113 -9.80 4.05 -19.56
CA CYS A 113 -11.10 4.49 -20.06
C CYS A 113 -11.89 5.36 -19.08
N GLY A 114 -11.44 5.52 -17.83
CA GLY A 114 -12.13 6.30 -16.80
C GLY A 114 -13.34 5.60 -16.18
N ALA A 115 -13.63 4.34 -16.52
CA ALA A 115 -14.72 3.58 -15.91
C ALA A 115 -14.54 3.50 -14.39
N ALA A 116 -15.59 3.83 -13.65
CA ALA A 116 -15.57 3.70 -12.19
C ALA A 116 -15.72 2.25 -11.76
N HIS A 117 -14.97 1.87 -10.75
CA HIS A 117 -15.03 0.56 -10.11
C HIS A 117 -15.19 0.71 -8.61
N ALA A 118 -15.96 -0.19 -8.01
CA ALA A 118 -16.09 -0.30 -6.57
C ALA A 118 -16.33 -1.76 -6.16
N TRP A 119 -15.70 -2.17 -5.05
CA TRP A 119 -15.85 -3.51 -4.48
C TRP A 119 -15.98 -3.42 -2.97
N VAL A 120 -16.82 -4.26 -2.41
CA VAL A 120 -16.73 -4.60 -0.99
C VAL A 120 -15.59 -5.61 -0.86
N VAL A 121 -14.52 -5.22 -0.20
CA VAL A 121 -13.33 -6.05 0.05
C VAL A 121 -13.35 -6.45 1.52
N GLY A 122 -13.54 -7.74 1.76
CA GLY A 122 -13.59 -8.31 3.10
C GLY A 122 -12.38 -9.16 3.43
N THR A 123 -12.33 -9.64 4.68
CA THR A 123 -11.24 -10.48 5.22
C THR A 123 -11.42 -11.97 4.95
N THR A 124 -12.60 -12.40 4.49
CA THR A 124 -12.95 -13.84 4.37
C THR A 124 -12.82 -14.40 2.96
N GLY A 125 -12.73 -13.54 1.93
CA GLY A 125 -12.58 -13.98 0.54
C GLY A 125 -12.48 -12.82 -0.45
N PRO A 126 -12.01 -13.12 -1.68
CA PRO A 126 -11.84 -12.10 -2.70
C PRO A 126 -13.19 -11.55 -3.19
N PRO A 127 -13.26 -10.26 -3.57
CA PRO A 127 -14.43 -9.72 -4.21
C PRO A 127 -14.63 -10.32 -5.60
N ALA A 128 -15.88 -10.40 -6.05
CA ALA A 128 -16.21 -10.83 -7.41
C ALA A 128 -15.82 -9.73 -8.42
N GLY A 129 -15.36 -10.14 -9.61
CA GLY A 129 -15.04 -9.24 -10.71
C GLY A 129 -14.03 -9.83 -11.68
N GLU A 130 -14.02 -9.29 -12.92
CA GLU A 130 -13.10 -9.71 -13.97
C GLU A 130 -11.95 -8.71 -14.22
N GLN A 131 -11.91 -7.63 -13.43
CA GLN A 131 -10.89 -6.61 -13.53
C GLN A 131 -9.49 -7.18 -13.32
N ARG A 132 -8.50 -6.48 -13.88
CA ARG A 132 -7.09 -6.85 -13.81
C ARG A 132 -6.31 -5.81 -13.01
N ALA A 133 -5.53 -6.28 -12.05
CA ALA A 133 -4.50 -5.48 -11.45
C ALA A 133 -3.25 -5.53 -12.33
N HIS A 134 -2.68 -4.36 -12.62
CA HIS A 134 -1.40 -4.22 -13.32
C HIS A 134 -0.41 -3.47 -12.44
N PHE A 135 0.77 -4.06 -12.24
CA PHE A 135 1.87 -3.51 -11.46
C PHE A 135 3.04 -3.24 -12.40
N LEU A 136 3.42 -1.97 -12.55
CA LEU A 136 4.42 -1.54 -13.52
C LEU A 136 5.84 -1.84 -13.05
N VAL A 137 6.14 -1.58 -11.78
CA VAL A 137 7.51 -1.58 -11.24
C VAL A 137 7.83 -2.92 -10.58
N PRO A 138 8.88 -3.66 -11.03
CA PRO A 138 9.33 -4.90 -10.39
C PRO A 138 9.72 -4.70 -8.92
N THR A 139 9.58 -5.75 -8.11
CA THR A 139 9.82 -5.69 -6.65
C THR A 139 11.21 -5.20 -6.27
N ALA A 140 12.22 -5.49 -7.09
CA ALA A 140 13.60 -5.04 -6.86
C ALA A 140 13.73 -3.49 -6.83
N HIS A 141 12.83 -2.78 -7.51
CA HIS A 141 12.85 -1.34 -7.72
C HIS A 141 11.71 -0.58 -7.04
N MET A 142 10.79 -1.27 -6.35
CA MET A 142 9.60 -0.64 -5.75
C MET A 142 9.94 0.47 -4.74
N TRP A 143 11.11 0.40 -4.10
CA TRP A 143 11.54 1.40 -3.12
C TRP A 143 12.49 2.46 -3.67
N ASP A 144 12.83 2.43 -4.95
CA ASP A 144 13.63 3.48 -5.59
C ASP A 144 12.82 4.80 -5.67
N ASP A 145 11.53 4.68 -6.02
CA ASP A 145 10.50 5.72 -5.88
C ASP A 145 9.16 5.05 -5.54
N VAL A 146 8.87 4.97 -4.25
CA VAL A 146 7.69 4.24 -3.77
C VAL A 146 6.38 4.96 -4.10
N VAL A 147 6.37 6.28 -4.21
CA VAL A 147 5.18 7.06 -4.60
C VAL A 147 4.86 6.79 -6.07
N HIS A 148 5.87 6.81 -6.94
CA HIS A 148 5.73 6.42 -8.35
C HIS A 148 5.24 4.97 -8.46
N THR A 149 5.85 4.06 -7.72
CA THR A 149 5.46 2.64 -7.72
C THR A 149 3.99 2.46 -7.36
N CYS A 150 3.54 3.06 -6.26
CA CYS A 150 2.15 2.96 -5.82
C CYS A 150 1.18 3.62 -6.80
N ALA A 151 1.54 4.76 -7.39
CA ALA A 151 0.74 5.41 -8.41
C ALA A 151 0.52 4.54 -9.68
N HIS A 152 1.40 3.54 -9.90
CA HIS A 152 1.37 2.65 -11.06
C HIS A 152 1.00 1.19 -10.74
N GLN A 153 0.50 0.91 -9.54
CA GLN A 153 -0.14 -0.35 -9.18
C GLN A 153 -1.66 -0.17 -9.22
N ARG A 154 -2.25 -0.37 -10.41
CA ARG A 154 -3.62 0.07 -10.75
C ARG A 154 -4.55 -1.10 -11.10
N LEU A 155 -5.86 -0.81 -11.08
CA LEU A 155 -6.91 -1.72 -11.54
C LEU A 155 -7.49 -1.22 -12.86
N PHE A 156 -7.67 -2.14 -13.81
CA PHE A 156 -8.17 -1.92 -15.15
C PHE A 156 -9.42 -2.78 -15.38
N CYS A 157 -10.26 -2.39 -16.36
CA CYS A 157 -11.41 -3.19 -16.73
C CYS A 157 -11.00 -4.59 -17.18
N ASP A 158 -9.96 -4.66 -18.03
CA ASP A 158 -9.46 -5.86 -18.71
C ASP A 158 -8.05 -5.65 -19.26
N ASP A 159 -7.51 -6.64 -19.95
CA ASP A 159 -6.21 -6.58 -20.61
C ASP A 159 -6.17 -5.56 -21.76
N ALA A 160 -7.26 -5.35 -22.50
CA ALA A 160 -7.32 -4.36 -23.58
C ALA A 160 -7.17 -2.93 -23.02
N CYS A 161 -7.73 -2.66 -21.85
CA CYS A 161 -7.53 -1.40 -21.13
C CYS A 161 -6.06 -1.23 -20.66
N ILE A 162 -5.41 -2.31 -20.23
CA ILE A 162 -3.97 -2.27 -19.88
C ILE A 162 -3.16 -1.89 -21.13
N ASP A 163 -3.37 -2.59 -22.25
CA ASP A 163 -2.65 -2.33 -23.51
C ASP A 163 -2.85 -0.88 -23.99
N ALA A 164 -4.08 -0.38 -23.99
CA ALA A 164 -4.38 1.00 -24.37
C ALA A 164 -3.72 2.04 -23.44
N TRP A 165 -3.56 1.72 -22.17
CA TRP A 165 -2.87 2.58 -21.21
C TRP A 165 -1.35 2.56 -21.46
N LEU A 166 -0.76 1.39 -21.70
CA LEU A 166 0.67 1.23 -22.01
C LEU A 166 1.05 1.97 -23.30
N ASP A 167 0.25 1.80 -24.37
CA ASP A 167 0.45 2.52 -25.65
C ASP A 167 0.45 4.03 -25.46
N ARG A 168 -0.49 4.55 -24.64
CA ARG A 168 -0.61 5.99 -24.38
C ARG A 168 0.53 6.55 -23.53
N THR A 169 1.04 5.75 -22.60
CA THR A 169 2.05 6.20 -21.63
C THR A 169 3.48 5.87 -22.06
N GLY A 170 3.67 4.98 -23.05
CA GLY A 170 4.96 4.49 -23.48
C GLY A 170 5.66 3.57 -22.47
N ASN A 171 4.89 3.02 -21.51
CA ASN A 171 5.42 2.09 -20.53
C ASN A 171 5.47 0.66 -21.08
N GLU A 172 6.40 -0.13 -20.59
CA GLU A 172 6.42 -1.58 -20.84
C GLU A 172 5.42 -2.31 -19.95
N ARG A 173 4.94 -3.49 -20.41
CA ARG A 173 4.00 -4.30 -19.65
C ARG A 173 4.66 -4.88 -18.40
N GLY A 174 4.11 -4.57 -17.26
CA GLY A 174 4.50 -5.13 -15.96
C GLY A 174 3.77 -6.44 -15.64
N TYR A 175 3.54 -6.69 -14.36
CA TYR A 175 2.84 -7.88 -13.90
C TYR A 175 1.34 -7.67 -13.86
N VAL A 176 0.58 -8.66 -14.37
CA VAL A 176 -0.89 -8.64 -14.38
C VAL A 176 -1.41 -9.79 -13.53
N MET A 177 -2.42 -9.52 -12.71
CA MET A 177 -3.12 -10.52 -11.91
C MET A 177 -4.62 -10.22 -11.82
N ASP A 178 -5.41 -11.25 -11.51
CA ASP A 178 -6.83 -11.11 -11.21
C ASP A 178 -7.08 -10.60 -9.78
N LEU A 179 -8.35 -10.28 -9.48
CA LEU A 179 -8.73 -9.77 -8.14
C LEU A 179 -8.52 -10.82 -7.03
N ALA A 180 -8.69 -12.10 -7.35
CA ALA A 180 -8.50 -13.17 -6.37
C ALA A 180 -7.03 -13.30 -5.96
N THR A 181 -6.11 -13.19 -6.91
CA THR A 181 -4.67 -13.18 -6.65
C THR A 181 -4.25 -11.91 -5.91
N LEU A 182 -4.76 -10.74 -6.32
CA LEU A 182 -4.52 -9.48 -5.63
C LEU A 182 -4.97 -9.54 -4.17
N TRP A 183 -6.16 -10.09 -3.91
CA TRP A 183 -6.70 -10.23 -2.57
C TRP A 183 -5.82 -11.16 -1.71
N ARG A 184 -5.46 -12.36 -2.21
CA ARG A 184 -4.55 -13.28 -1.49
C ARG A 184 -3.22 -12.62 -1.17
N PHE A 185 -2.68 -11.87 -2.14
CA PHE A 185 -1.44 -11.13 -1.99
C PHE A 185 -1.55 -10.02 -0.93
N ALA A 186 -2.69 -9.37 -0.84
CA ALA A 186 -2.94 -8.28 0.12
C ALA A 186 -3.19 -8.77 1.55
N ALA A 187 -3.84 -9.94 1.71
CA ALA A 187 -4.46 -10.40 2.95
C ALA A 187 -3.49 -10.47 4.15
N HIS A 188 -2.26 -10.93 3.96
CA HIS A 188 -1.32 -11.17 5.08
C HIS A 188 0.00 -10.38 4.96
N TRP A 189 0.11 -9.48 3.98
CA TRP A 189 1.35 -8.74 3.79
C TRP A 189 1.69 -7.81 4.95
N TYR A 190 0.67 -7.21 5.54
CA TYR A 190 0.80 -6.24 6.62
C TYR A 190 0.51 -6.81 8.01
N ASP A 191 0.44 -8.12 8.18
CA ASP A 191 0.17 -8.76 9.47
C ASP A 191 1.11 -8.23 10.56
N GLY A 192 0.53 -7.87 11.69
CA GLY A 192 1.27 -7.32 12.82
C GLY A 192 1.70 -5.87 12.68
N ARG A 193 1.41 -5.18 11.57
CA ARG A 193 1.84 -3.81 11.30
C ARG A 193 1.48 -2.82 12.41
N LEU A 194 0.33 -3.00 13.05
CA LEU A 194 -0.14 -2.15 14.15
C LEU A 194 0.40 -2.57 15.53
N ARG A 195 1.13 -3.66 15.62
CA ARG A 195 1.67 -4.17 16.88
C ARG A 195 3.05 -3.63 17.16
N ARG A 196 3.38 -3.47 18.44
CA ARG A 196 4.75 -3.16 18.86
C ARG A 196 5.70 -4.30 18.49
N GLY A 197 6.90 -3.92 18.05
CA GLY A 197 7.91 -4.89 17.62
C GLY A 197 7.67 -5.47 16.22
N TYR A 198 6.83 -4.86 15.40
CA TYR A 198 6.67 -5.26 14.01
C TYR A 198 7.99 -5.18 13.26
N VAL A 199 8.35 -6.28 12.62
CA VAL A 199 9.52 -6.38 11.74
C VAL A 199 9.04 -6.57 10.30
N ARG A 200 9.62 -5.82 9.38
CA ARG A 200 9.35 -6.00 7.95
C ARG A 200 9.92 -7.32 7.47
N ARG A 201 9.24 -7.94 6.50
CA ARG A 201 9.75 -9.15 5.86
C ARG A 201 11.09 -8.87 5.17
N GLU A 202 12.07 -9.70 5.45
CA GLU A 202 13.33 -9.72 4.72
C GLU A 202 13.12 -10.20 3.27
N PRO A 203 14.00 -9.87 2.31
CA PRO A 203 13.82 -10.24 0.89
C PRO A 203 13.55 -11.73 0.65
N THR A 204 14.13 -12.62 1.45
CA THR A 204 13.90 -14.07 1.35
C THR A 204 12.50 -14.45 1.81
N GLU A 205 12.05 -13.89 2.93
CA GLU A 205 10.69 -14.10 3.44
C GLU A 205 9.64 -13.51 2.51
N ALA A 206 9.92 -12.33 1.92
CA ALA A 206 9.05 -11.72 0.93
C ALA A 206 8.87 -12.61 -0.30
N ARG A 207 9.96 -13.18 -0.85
CA ARG A 207 9.89 -14.12 -1.97
C ARG A 207 9.11 -15.39 -1.62
N ALA A 208 9.32 -15.95 -0.43
CA ALA A 208 8.55 -17.10 0.03
C ALA A 208 7.05 -16.80 0.08
N TYR A 209 6.69 -15.65 0.65
CA TYR A 209 5.31 -15.18 0.67
C TYR A 209 4.73 -14.98 -0.74
N PHE A 210 5.46 -14.36 -1.67
CA PHE A 210 5.00 -14.17 -3.04
C PHE A 210 4.69 -15.50 -3.74
N ALA A 211 5.57 -16.50 -3.57
CA ALA A 211 5.34 -17.84 -4.10
C ALA A 211 4.11 -18.52 -3.47
N GLU A 212 3.94 -18.40 -2.16
CA GLU A 212 2.82 -18.98 -1.40
C GLU A 212 1.46 -18.45 -1.89
N VAL A 213 1.37 -17.14 -2.19
CA VAL A 213 0.13 -16.53 -2.67
C VAL A 213 -0.11 -16.71 -4.18
N GLY A 214 0.79 -17.41 -4.86
CA GLY A 214 0.65 -17.78 -6.28
C GLY A 214 1.25 -16.79 -7.27
N LEU A 215 2.11 -15.87 -6.84
CA LEU A 215 2.88 -15.00 -7.74
C LEU A 215 4.05 -15.78 -8.33
N THR A 216 4.47 -15.43 -9.55
CA THR A 216 5.52 -16.13 -10.30
C THR A 216 6.36 -15.16 -11.12
N GLY A 217 7.53 -15.60 -11.54
CA GLY A 217 8.38 -14.91 -12.49
C GLY A 217 9.32 -13.85 -11.90
N PRO A 218 10.23 -13.35 -12.74
CA PRO A 218 11.32 -12.45 -12.33
C PRO A 218 10.85 -11.11 -11.79
N PHE A 219 9.63 -10.68 -12.14
CA PHE A 219 9.01 -9.47 -11.59
C PHE A 219 8.98 -9.50 -10.04
N TRP A 220 8.74 -10.67 -9.46
CA TRP A 220 8.69 -10.94 -8.02
C TRP A 220 10.00 -11.49 -7.45
N GLY A 221 11.06 -11.58 -8.26
CA GLY A 221 12.31 -12.26 -7.90
C GLY A 221 12.16 -13.77 -7.75
N LEU A 222 11.17 -14.35 -8.45
CA LEU A 222 10.86 -15.77 -8.48
C LEU A 222 11.23 -16.37 -9.85
N PRO A 223 11.40 -17.72 -9.95
CA PRO A 223 11.55 -18.39 -11.23
C PRO A 223 10.28 -18.24 -12.08
N ASP A 224 10.45 -18.41 -13.39
CA ASP A 224 9.30 -18.52 -14.31
C ASP A 224 8.41 -19.71 -13.94
N PRO A 225 7.10 -19.63 -14.21
CA PRO A 225 6.23 -20.76 -13.99
C PRO A 225 6.68 -21.96 -14.85
N PRO A 226 6.50 -23.21 -14.36
CA PRO A 226 6.78 -24.38 -15.17
C PRO A 226 5.89 -24.35 -16.44
N THR A 227 6.53 -24.59 -17.59
CA THR A 227 5.87 -24.70 -18.91
C THR A 227 4.99 -25.94 -19.00
#